data_6f063fba1f2be9a931fde49c93a95a7d
#
_entry.id   6f063fba1f2be9a931fde49c93a95a7d
#
_cell.length_a   1.000
_cell.length_b   1.000
_cell.length_c   1.000
_cell.angle_alpha   90.00
_cell.angle_beta   90.00
_cell.angle_gamma   90.00
#
_symmetry.space_group_name_H-M   'P 1'
#
loop_
_entity.id
_entity.type
_entity.pdbx_description
1 polymer ?
#
loop_
_entity_poly.entity_id
_entity_poly.type
_entity_poly.pdbx_seq_one_letter_code
_entity_poly.pdbx_strand_id
1 'polypeptide(L)'
;CYLPAKEYVTPKVDVRAVIFNEKNEILLVREKADGRWAMPGGWSDVGYTPKEVAVKETREETGLDVRAERLLAVIDKRCHPYPAGPFYVYKMFILCEVLGGVLSGSFDILDQGFFALDNLPPLSLDRTIPEDIRMMDELRHHPDIPFHSIRMDSIQFPYTPFHSIPFG
;
A
#
# COMPACT_ATOMS: atom_id res chain seq x y z
N CYS A 1 -27.99 -32.51 -1.96
CA CYS A 1 -28.25 -31.08 -1.74
C CYS A 1 -27.11 -30.46 -0.96
N TYR A 2 -26.27 -29.69 -1.64
CA TYR A 2 -25.33 -28.80 -0.98
C TYR A 2 -26.16 -27.69 -0.31
N LEU A 3 -26.29 -27.72 1.01
CA LEU A 3 -26.64 -26.51 1.74
C LEU A 3 -25.45 -25.57 1.59
N PRO A 4 -25.62 -24.33 1.11
CA PRO A 4 -24.53 -23.37 1.11
C PRO A 4 -24.05 -23.25 2.55
N ALA A 5 -22.84 -23.70 2.83
CA ALA A 5 -22.18 -23.42 4.09
C ALA A 5 -22.25 -21.89 4.26
N LYS A 6 -22.69 -21.41 5.42
CA LYS A 6 -22.61 -19.99 5.75
C LYS A 6 -21.16 -19.59 5.50
N GLU A 7 -20.91 -18.78 4.47
CA GLU A 7 -19.57 -18.31 4.19
C GLU A 7 -19.03 -17.60 5.43
N TYR A 8 -17.86 -18.02 5.85
CA TYR A 8 -17.16 -17.35 6.95
C TYR A 8 -16.68 -16.00 6.44
N VAL A 9 -17.18 -14.91 7.02
CA VAL A 9 -16.81 -13.57 6.60
C VAL A 9 -15.41 -13.23 7.11
N THR A 10 -14.56 -12.83 6.20
CA THR A 10 -13.18 -12.39 6.49
C THR A 10 -12.98 -10.95 6.02
N PRO A 11 -11.95 -10.25 6.53
CA PRO A 11 -11.55 -8.97 5.96
C PRO A 11 -11.20 -9.12 4.48
N LYS A 12 -11.48 -8.09 3.71
CA LYS A 12 -10.89 -7.95 2.37
C LYS A 12 -9.42 -7.59 2.49
N VAL A 13 -8.62 -8.05 1.55
CA VAL A 13 -7.19 -7.75 1.50
C VAL A 13 -6.91 -6.79 0.35
N ASP A 14 -6.36 -5.62 0.68
CA ASP A 14 -5.88 -4.62 -0.26
C ASP A 14 -4.35 -4.62 -0.27
N VAL A 15 -3.76 -4.73 -1.45
CA VAL A 15 -2.30 -4.77 -1.62
C VAL A 15 -1.84 -3.47 -2.27
N ARG A 16 -0.84 -2.82 -1.67
CA ARG A 16 -0.21 -1.62 -2.20
C ARG A 16 1.26 -1.86 -2.48
N ALA A 17 1.71 -1.45 -3.67
CA ALA A 17 3.11 -1.45 -4.04
C ALA A 17 3.78 -0.17 -3.51
N VAL A 18 4.88 -0.33 -2.79
CA VAL A 18 5.70 0.76 -2.27
C VAL A 18 6.93 0.87 -3.14
N ILE A 19 7.03 1.95 -3.91
CA ILE A 19 8.06 2.12 -4.93
C ILE A 19 8.66 3.51 -4.77
N PHE A 20 9.97 3.54 -4.48
CA PHE A 20 10.74 4.78 -4.40
C PHE A 20 11.78 4.84 -5.52
N ASN A 21 12.03 6.04 -6.02
CA ASN A 21 13.13 6.29 -6.95
C ASN A 21 14.43 6.66 -6.19
N GLU A 22 15.49 6.93 -6.94
CA GLU A 22 16.80 7.31 -6.38
C GLU A 22 16.79 8.65 -5.62
N LYS A 23 15.79 9.49 -5.87
CA LYS A 23 15.57 10.77 -5.18
C LYS A 23 14.72 10.64 -3.93
N ASN A 24 14.40 9.43 -3.47
CA ASN A 24 13.48 9.15 -2.37
C ASN A 24 12.06 9.71 -2.59
N GLU A 25 11.62 9.75 -3.83
CA GLU A 25 10.25 10.10 -4.21
C GLU A 25 9.43 8.84 -4.37
N ILE A 26 8.18 8.86 -3.91
CA ILE A 26 7.26 7.73 -3.99
C ILE A 26 6.42 7.76 -5.28
N LEU A 27 6.25 6.60 -5.89
CA LEU A 27 5.36 6.43 -7.03
C LEU A 27 3.91 6.43 -6.58
N LEU A 28 3.13 7.32 -7.17
CA LEU A 28 1.68 7.40 -6.97
C LEU A 28 0.98 7.39 -8.33
N VAL A 29 -0.26 6.93 -8.31
CA VAL A 29 -1.17 6.93 -9.45
C VAL A 29 -2.39 7.79 -9.14
N ARG A 30 -2.89 8.51 -10.14
CA ARG A 30 -4.10 9.33 -10.01
C ARG A 30 -5.32 8.50 -10.41
N GLU A 31 -6.14 8.20 -9.42
CA GLU A 31 -7.33 7.38 -9.59
C GLU A 31 -8.42 8.12 -10.36
N LYS A 32 -9.04 7.44 -11.34
CA LYS A 32 -10.16 8.00 -12.09
C LYS A 32 -11.40 8.19 -11.21
N ALA A 33 -11.58 7.33 -10.20
CA ALA A 33 -12.75 7.34 -9.35
C ALA A 33 -12.96 8.66 -8.57
N ASP A 34 -11.88 9.28 -8.11
CA ASP A 34 -11.95 10.50 -7.31
C ASP A 34 -10.99 11.61 -7.76
N GLY A 35 -10.19 11.37 -8.80
CA GLY A 35 -9.19 12.30 -9.31
C GLY A 35 -8.00 12.53 -8.37
N ARG A 36 -7.81 11.69 -7.36
CA ARG A 36 -6.79 11.82 -6.33
C ARG A 36 -5.76 10.70 -6.42
N TRP A 37 -4.67 10.85 -5.68
CA TRP A 37 -3.49 10.02 -5.82
C TRP A 37 -3.38 8.96 -4.72
N ALA A 38 -2.90 7.78 -5.10
CA ALA A 38 -2.68 6.65 -4.21
C ALA A 38 -1.46 5.83 -4.63
N MET A 39 -0.92 5.03 -3.71
CA MET A 39 0.04 3.99 -4.08
C MET A 39 -0.62 3.01 -5.05
N PRO A 40 0.11 2.51 -6.06
CA PRO A 40 -0.41 1.48 -6.96
C PRO A 40 -0.85 0.24 -6.19
N GLY A 41 -1.96 -0.35 -6.58
CA GLY A 41 -2.47 -1.55 -5.94
C GLY A 41 -3.96 -1.77 -6.14
N GLY A 42 -4.49 -2.71 -5.41
CA GLY A 42 -5.90 -3.08 -5.46
C GLY A 42 -6.22 -4.28 -4.60
N TRP A 43 -7.43 -4.79 -4.76
CA TRP A 43 -7.87 -5.98 -4.05
C TRP A 43 -7.01 -7.20 -4.43
N SER A 44 -6.69 -8.01 -3.42
CA SER A 44 -5.96 -9.26 -3.63
C SER A 44 -6.89 -10.31 -4.23
N ASP A 45 -6.75 -10.54 -5.53
CA ASP A 45 -7.52 -11.54 -6.23
C ASP A 45 -7.10 -12.96 -5.83
N VAL A 46 -8.09 -13.85 -5.76
CA VAL A 46 -7.86 -15.28 -5.51
C VAL A 46 -6.94 -15.85 -6.60
N GLY A 47 -5.96 -16.63 -6.19
CA GLY A 47 -4.99 -17.26 -7.09
C GLY A 47 -3.68 -16.49 -7.28
N TYR A 48 -3.56 -15.30 -6.71
CA TYR A 48 -2.34 -14.50 -6.71
C TYR A 48 -1.78 -14.37 -5.30
N THR A 49 -0.46 -14.49 -5.17
CA THR A 49 0.22 -14.09 -3.93
C THR A 49 0.22 -12.57 -3.78
N PRO A 50 0.37 -12.02 -2.56
CA PRO A 50 0.46 -10.57 -2.38
C PRO A 50 1.55 -9.91 -3.22
N LYS A 51 2.70 -10.56 -3.37
CA LYS A 51 3.79 -10.07 -4.24
C LYS A 51 3.37 -10.02 -5.71
N GLU A 52 2.69 -11.05 -6.19
CA GLU A 52 2.18 -11.09 -7.58
C GLU A 52 1.13 -10.01 -7.82
N VAL A 53 0.25 -9.73 -6.85
CA VAL A 53 -0.72 -8.63 -6.94
C VAL A 53 0.01 -7.29 -7.08
N ALA A 54 1.03 -7.03 -6.24
CA ALA A 54 1.79 -5.79 -6.30
C ALA A 54 2.46 -5.58 -7.68
N VAL A 55 3.07 -6.63 -8.23
CA VAL A 55 3.70 -6.60 -9.56
C VAL A 55 2.67 -6.36 -10.66
N LYS A 56 1.58 -7.13 -10.64
CA LYS A 56 0.50 -7.04 -11.64
C LYS A 56 -0.14 -5.66 -11.65
N GLU A 57 -0.57 -5.17 -10.50
CA GLU A 57 -1.23 -3.86 -10.39
C GLU A 57 -0.30 -2.72 -10.79
N THR A 58 0.97 -2.77 -10.39
CA THR A 58 1.95 -1.76 -10.81
C THR A 58 2.09 -1.73 -12.32
N ARG A 59 2.19 -2.89 -12.97
CA ARG A 59 2.28 -2.96 -14.42
C ARG A 59 1.03 -2.42 -15.12
N GLU A 60 -0.14 -2.82 -14.65
CA GLU A 60 -1.43 -2.40 -15.24
C GLU A 60 -1.65 -0.90 -15.06
N GLU A 61 -1.33 -0.35 -13.90
CA GLU A 61 -1.62 1.05 -13.56
C GLU A 61 -0.53 2.04 -14.00
N THR A 62 0.72 1.59 -14.14
CA THR A 62 1.85 2.50 -14.39
C THR A 62 2.70 2.16 -15.60
N GLY A 63 2.59 0.96 -16.15
CA GLY A 63 3.45 0.48 -17.23
C GLY A 63 4.85 0.05 -16.78
N LEU A 64 5.18 0.16 -15.50
CA LEU A 64 6.49 -0.24 -14.99
C LEU A 64 6.55 -1.73 -14.68
N ASP A 65 7.70 -2.32 -15.01
CA ASP A 65 8.08 -3.65 -14.55
C ASP A 65 8.82 -3.53 -13.23
N VAL A 66 8.32 -4.21 -12.22
CA VAL A 66 8.90 -4.20 -10.88
C VAL A 66 9.16 -5.60 -10.36
N ARG A 67 10.12 -5.71 -9.46
CA ARG A 67 10.34 -6.89 -8.63
C ARG A 67 9.81 -6.61 -7.23
N ALA A 68 8.90 -7.46 -6.74
CA ALA A 68 8.46 -7.42 -5.36
C ALA A 68 9.56 -7.99 -4.46
N GLU A 69 10.09 -7.16 -3.56
CA GLU A 69 11.20 -7.54 -2.70
C GLU A 69 10.73 -8.16 -1.39
N ARG A 70 10.00 -7.39 -0.59
CA ARG A 70 9.55 -7.85 0.72
C ARG A 70 8.26 -7.17 1.18
N LEU A 71 7.58 -7.84 2.09
CA LEU A 71 6.46 -7.28 2.83
C LEU A 71 7.00 -6.25 3.85
N LEU A 72 6.51 -5.01 3.78
CA LEU A 72 6.84 -3.97 4.76
C LEU A 72 5.89 -3.99 5.95
N ALA A 73 4.60 -4.09 5.71
CA ALA A 73 3.59 -4.10 6.77
C ALA A 73 2.29 -4.76 6.31
N VAL A 74 1.57 -5.32 7.27
CA VAL A 74 0.13 -5.59 7.18
C VAL A 74 -0.55 -4.77 8.27
N ILE A 75 -1.54 -3.98 7.89
CA ILE A 75 -2.28 -3.16 8.83
C ILE A 75 -3.78 -3.47 8.78
N ASP A 76 -4.42 -3.36 9.92
CA ASP A 76 -5.87 -3.22 9.98
C ASP A 76 -6.21 -1.76 9.66
N LYS A 77 -6.93 -1.53 8.58
CA LYS A 77 -7.29 -0.17 8.13
C LYS A 77 -7.97 0.65 9.21
N ARG A 78 -8.75 0.01 10.10
CA ARG A 78 -9.43 0.70 11.20
C ARG A 78 -8.51 1.18 12.32
N CYS A 79 -7.29 0.65 12.38
CA CYS A 79 -6.28 1.08 13.35
C CYS A 79 -5.48 2.29 12.88
N HIS A 80 -5.67 2.74 11.67
CA HIS A 80 -5.03 3.90 11.05
C HIS A 80 -6.07 4.99 10.72
N PRO A 81 -5.67 6.26 10.55
CA PRO A 81 -6.62 7.36 10.36
C PRO A 81 -7.19 7.44 8.94
N TYR A 82 -7.74 6.31 8.47
CA TYR A 82 -8.51 6.26 7.24
C TYR A 82 -9.95 6.72 7.49
N PRO A 83 -10.61 7.30 6.49
CA PRO A 83 -12.05 7.54 6.56
C PRO A 83 -12.83 6.23 6.78
N ALA A 84 -13.94 6.30 7.50
CA ALA A 84 -14.83 5.17 7.67
C ALA A 84 -15.37 4.69 6.31
N GLY A 85 -15.38 3.39 6.10
CA GLY A 85 -15.85 2.76 4.87
C GLY A 85 -16.71 1.53 5.13
N PRO A 86 -17.35 0.99 4.09
CA PRO A 86 -18.30 -0.11 4.24
C PRO A 86 -17.65 -1.48 4.47
N PHE A 87 -16.34 -1.60 4.26
CA PHE A 87 -15.62 -2.87 4.31
C PHE A 87 -14.62 -2.91 5.46
N TYR A 88 -14.45 -4.10 6.01
CA TYR A 88 -13.31 -4.41 6.87
C TYR A 88 -12.12 -4.77 5.98
N VAL A 89 -10.97 -4.09 6.14
CA VAL A 89 -9.85 -4.21 5.22
C VAL A 89 -8.53 -4.39 5.97
N TYR A 90 -7.76 -5.39 5.55
CA TYR A 90 -6.34 -5.47 5.84
C TYR A 90 -5.57 -4.95 4.63
N LYS A 91 -4.60 -4.06 4.86
CA LYS A 91 -3.72 -3.52 3.83
C LYS A 91 -2.33 -4.15 3.95
N MET A 92 -1.85 -4.68 2.84
CA MET A 92 -0.51 -5.23 2.73
C MET A 92 0.35 -4.30 1.88
N PHE A 93 1.48 -3.87 2.42
CA PHE A 93 2.43 -2.99 1.73
C PHE A 93 3.66 -3.79 1.31
N ILE A 94 3.90 -3.85 0.02
CA ILE A 94 4.99 -4.62 -0.59
C ILE A 94 6.02 -3.66 -1.18
N LEU A 95 7.25 -3.72 -0.68
CA LEU A 95 8.36 -2.98 -1.27
C LEU A 95 8.70 -3.59 -2.63
N CYS A 96 8.75 -2.73 -3.65
CA CYS A 96 9.09 -3.13 -5.01
C CYS A 96 10.22 -2.27 -5.57
N GLU A 97 11.05 -2.88 -6.40
CA GLU A 97 12.13 -2.23 -7.14
C GLU A 97 11.77 -2.15 -8.63
N VAL A 98 11.98 -1.00 -9.23
CA VAL A 98 11.77 -0.82 -10.68
C VAL A 98 12.87 -1.55 -11.45
N LEU A 99 12.47 -2.44 -12.36
CA LEU A 99 13.37 -3.15 -13.27
C LEU A 99 13.41 -2.51 -14.65
N GLY A 100 12.35 -1.83 -15.06
CA GLY A 100 12.22 -1.24 -16.39
C GLY A 100 10.81 -0.76 -16.67
N GLY A 101 10.52 -0.57 -17.94
CA GLY A 101 9.23 -0.06 -18.40
C GLY A 101 9.22 1.47 -18.51
N VAL A 102 8.10 1.98 -19.00
CA VAL A 102 7.86 3.41 -19.19
C VAL A 102 6.52 3.76 -18.55
N LEU A 103 6.48 4.84 -17.78
CA LEU A 103 5.24 5.34 -17.20
C LEU A 103 4.20 5.57 -18.29
N SER A 104 3.09 4.87 -18.20
CA SER A 104 1.99 4.93 -19.15
C SER A 104 0.66 4.73 -18.41
N GLY A 105 -0.35 5.46 -18.85
CA GLY A 105 -1.69 5.37 -18.24
C GLY A 105 -2.40 4.07 -18.55
N SER A 106 -3.42 3.79 -17.76
CA SER A 106 -4.39 2.73 -17.99
C SER A 106 -5.80 3.33 -18.04
N PHE A 107 -6.79 2.49 -18.28
CA PHE A 107 -8.19 2.95 -18.40
C PHE A 107 -8.69 3.60 -17.09
N ASP A 108 -8.28 3.08 -15.93
CA ASP A 108 -8.76 3.54 -14.62
C ASP A 108 -7.80 4.53 -13.93
N ILE A 109 -6.65 4.82 -14.54
CA ILE A 109 -5.63 5.70 -14.00
C ILE A 109 -5.44 6.90 -14.93
N LEU A 110 -5.64 8.10 -14.39
CA LEU A 110 -5.54 9.35 -15.14
C LEU A 110 -4.10 9.82 -15.34
N ASP A 111 -3.22 9.51 -14.39
CA ASP A 111 -1.84 9.97 -14.38
C ASP A 111 -0.97 9.13 -13.43
N GLN A 112 0.35 9.19 -13.58
CA GLN A 112 1.30 8.56 -12.70
C GLN A 112 2.51 9.47 -12.52
N GLY A 113 3.16 9.39 -11.35
CA GLY A 113 4.37 10.17 -11.09
C GLY A 113 5.02 9.84 -9.77
N PHE A 114 6.25 10.30 -9.64
CA PHE A 114 7.01 10.26 -8.40
C PHE A 114 6.89 11.59 -7.67
N PHE A 115 6.69 11.53 -6.36
CA PHE A 115 6.47 12.69 -5.51
C PHE A 115 7.38 12.65 -4.30
N ALA A 116 7.96 13.80 -3.96
CA ALA A 116 8.67 13.98 -2.71
C ALA A 116 7.71 13.88 -1.52
N LEU A 117 8.16 13.31 -0.41
CA LEU A 117 7.31 13.09 0.77
C LEU A 117 6.85 14.39 1.43
N ASP A 118 7.60 15.46 1.25
CA ASP A 118 7.25 16.81 1.74
C ASP A 118 6.39 17.62 0.78
N ASN A 119 6.09 17.07 -0.40
CA ASN A 119 5.28 17.71 -1.44
C ASN A 119 4.34 16.71 -2.11
N LEU A 120 3.51 16.03 -1.31
CA LEU A 120 2.56 15.06 -1.80
C LEU A 120 1.38 15.75 -2.50
N PRO A 121 0.87 15.16 -3.59
CA PRO A 121 -0.35 15.65 -4.23
C PRO A 121 -1.59 15.32 -3.38
N PRO A 122 -2.79 15.83 -3.75
CA PRO A 122 -4.03 15.45 -3.07
C PRO A 122 -4.24 13.93 -3.09
N LEU A 123 -4.23 13.28 -1.91
CA LEU A 123 -4.33 11.84 -1.79
C LEU A 123 -5.77 11.34 -1.81
N SER A 124 -5.97 10.17 -2.40
CA SER A 124 -7.17 9.34 -2.29
C SER A 124 -7.19 8.67 -0.92
N LEU A 125 -7.76 9.36 0.08
CA LEU A 125 -7.65 8.98 1.49
C LEU A 125 -8.31 7.64 1.84
N ASP A 126 -9.20 7.15 1.00
CA ASP A 126 -9.72 5.79 1.15
C ASP A 126 -8.67 4.71 0.82
N ARG A 127 -7.66 5.06 0.03
CA ARG A 127 -6.63 4.15 -0.49
C ARG A 127 -5.25 4.36 0.11
N THR A 128 -4.88 5.62 0.32
CA THR A 128 -3.53 6.01 0.77
C THR A 128 -3.62 7.23 1.67
N ILE A 129 -3.00 7.17 2.82
CA ILE A 129 -2.88 8.29 3.76
C ILE A 129 -1.41 8.69 3.92
N PRO A 130 -1.12 9.97 4.22
CA PRO A 130 0.28 10.44 4.36
C PRO A 130 1.04 9.71 5.48
N GLU A 131 0.36 9.33 6.53
CA GLU A 131 0.94 8.61 7.67
C GLU A 131 1.51 7.25 7.23
N ASP A 132 0.79 6.52 6.38
CA ASP A 132 1.25 5.23 5.86
C ASP A 132 2.41 5.40 4.88
N ILE A 133 2.42 6.46 4.07
CA ILE A 133 3.57 6.76 3.20
C ILE A 133 4.84 6.98 4.04
N ARG A 134 4.75 7.78 5.10
CA ARG A 134 5.88 8.02 6.00
C ARG A 134 6.33 6.75 6.71
N MET A 135 5.38 5.94 7.16
CA MET A 135 5.68 4.66 7.80
C MET A 135 6.41 3.72 6.83
N MET A 136 5.99 3.65 5.58
CA MET A 136 6.67 2.82 4.57
C MET A 136 8.07 3.32 4.26
N ASP A 137 8.28 4.63 4.24
CA ASP A 137 9.61 5.21 4.08
C ASP A 137 10.55 4.78 5.22
N GLU A 138 10.09 4.83 6.47
CA GLU A 138 10.85 4.35 7.62
C GLU A 138 11.13 2.84 7.52
N LEU A 139 10.10 2.04 7.26
CA LEU A 139 10.23 0.57 7.23
C LEU A 139 11.18 0.07 6.15
N ARG A 140 11.25 0.72 4.99
CA ARG A 140 12.17 0.30 3.92
C ARG A 140 13.65 0.45 4.30
N HIS A 141 13.97 1.32 5.26
CA HIS A 141 15.33 1.51 5.77
C HIS A 141 15.71 0.58 6.94
N HIS A 142 14.76 -0.26 7.39
CA HIS A 142 14.96 -1.19 8.52
C HIS A 142 14.67 -2.63 8.08
N PRO A 143 15.54 -3.26 7.25
CA PRO A 143 15.27 -4.57 6.65
C PRO A 143 15.16 -5.71 7.66
N ASP A 144 15.72 -5.56 8.85
CA ASP A 144 15.76 -6.58 9.91
C ASP A 144 14.55 -6.53 10.85
N ILE A 145 13.68 -5.56 10.70
CA ILE A 145 12.48 -5.46 11.53
C ILE A 145 11.42 -6.37 10.99
N PRO A 146 10.97 -7.38 11.77
CA PRO A 146 9.86 -8.21 11.37
C PRO A 146 8.59 -7.36 11.25
N PHE A 147 7.78 -7.71 10.28
CA PHE A 147 6.53 -7.07 9.98
C PHE A 147 5.52 -7.17 11.14
N HIS A 148 4.80 -6.08 11.40
CA HIS A 148 3.78 -5.99 12.43
C HIS A 148 2.51 -5.34 11.93
N SER A 149 1.37 -5.77 12.47
CA SER A 149 0.16 -4.96 12.47
C SER A 149 0.26 -3.95 13.61
N ILE A 150 0.17 -2.65 13.32
CA ILE A 150 0.41 -1.56 14.29
C ILE A 150 -0.83 -0.67 14.36
N ARG A 151 -1.22 -0.29 15.58
CA ARG A 151 -2.19 0.78 15.79
C ARG A 151 -1.48 2.13 15.75
N MET A 152 -2.08 3.12 15.07
CA MET A 152 -1.48 4.45 14.93
C MET A 152 -1.34 5.21 16.25
N ASP A 153 -2.23 4.96 17.21
CA ASP A 153 -2.14 5.54 18.54
C ASP A 153 -0.90 5.06 19.34
N SER A 154 -0.29 3.97 18.89
CA SER A 154 0.95 3.44 19.45
C SER A 154 2.21 4.01 18.79
N ILE A 155 2.07 4.81 17.73
CA ILE A 155 3.17 5.40 16.98
C ILE A 155 3.41 6.81 17.48
N GLN A 156 4.58 7.03 18.09
CA GLN A 156 5.03 8.38 18.44
C GLN A 156 5.79 8.98 17.25
N PHE A 157 5.42 10.18 16.84
CA PHE A 157 6.16 10.95 15.84
C PHE A 157 7.05 12.01 16.52
N PRO A 158 8.34 12.16 16.19
CA PRO A 158 9.05 11.42 15.16
C PRO A 158 9.16 9.92 15.53
N TYR A 159 9.09 9.07 14.52
CA TYR A 159 9.01 7.62 14.65
C TYR A 159 10.05 7.03 15.63
N THR A 160 9.55 6.33 16.64
CA THR A 160 10.42 5.54 17.52
C THR A 160 10.66 4.16 16.90
N PRO A 161 11.86 3.60 17.02
CA PRO A 161 12.15 2.27 16.50
C PRO A 161 11.14 1.22 16.98
N PHE A 162 10.78 0.28 16.11
CA PHE A 162 9.80 -0.77 16.38
C PHE A 162 9.96 -1.54 17.67
N HIS A 163 11.21 -1.72 18.12
CA HIS A 163 11.51 -2.42 19.36
C HIS A 163 11.05 -1.70 20.64
N SER A 164 10.62 -0.46 20.54
CA SER A 164 10.07 0.31 21.66
C SER A 164 8.53 0.40 21.64
N ILE A 165 7.87 -0.23 20.66
CA ILE A 165 6.41 -0.26 20.57
C ILE A 165 5.90 -1.48 21.34
N PRO A 166 5.16 -1.30 22.44
CA PRO A 166 4.60 -2.44 23.16
C PRO A 166 3.55 -3.15 22.28
N PHE A 167 3.70 -4.46 22.19
CA PHE A 167 2.68 -5.30 21.59
C PHE A 167 1.41 -5.23 22.44
N GLY A 168 0.37 -4.70 21.91
CA GLY A 168 -0.96 -4.71 22.50
C GLY A 168 -1.84 -5.79 21.88
#